data_d6db13a5dceb092d86b491842d66f478
#
_entry.id   d6db13a5dceb092d86b491842d66f478
#
_cell.length_a   1.000
_cell.length_b   1.000
_cell.length_c   1.000
_cell.angle_alpha   90.00
_cell.angle_beta   90.00
_cell.angle_gamma   90.00
#
_symmetry.space_group_name_H-M   'P 1'
#
loop_
_entity.id
_entity.type
_entity.pdbx_description
1 polymer ?
#
loop_
_entity_poly.entity_id
_entity_poly.type
_entity_poly.pdbx_seq_one_letter_code
_entity_poly.pdbx_strand_id
1 'polypeptide(L)'
;MLEPYDGKLSRTVLRREGGGNTADPADYYPLVEALGGQVIHISSTSKDYINPMDINLNYADDDNPLGMKSDFILSLCELIMGARDGMEPEEKSVIDRCLPLVYQKYLNDPKPENMPTLGDLYDCLREQKERQAQRIATALEIYVNGSLRVFNHQTNVELDNRIICFDIKELGKQLKKLGMLIVQDVRFVSC
;
A
#
# COMPACT_ATOMS: atom_id res chain seq x y z
N MET A 1 -1.42 -24.98 36.03
CA MET A 1 -2.12 -25.13 34.73
C MET A 1 -2.04 -23.79 34.06
N LEU A 2 -1.05 -23.58 33.17
CA LEU A 2 -0.86 -22.32 32.46
C LEU A 2 -1.70 -22.40 31.17
N GLU A 3 -2.63 -21.50 31.00
CA GLU A 3 -3.41 -21.38 29.76
C GLU A 3 -2.47 -21.05 28.59
N PRO A 4 -2.70 -21.61 27.39
CA PRO A 4 -1.92 -21.26 26.22
C PRO A 4 -2.22 -19.80 25.84
N TYR A 5 -1.17 -19.00 25.76
CA TYR A 5 -1.18 -17.62 25.26
C TYR A 5 -1.58 -17.65 23.79
N ASP A 6 -2.76 -17.14 23.53
CA ASP A 6 -3.31 -16.98 22.17
C ASP A 6 -2.53 -15.86 21.46
N GLY A 7 -1.47 -16.27 20.76
CA GLY A 7 -0.48 -15.37 20.19
C GLY A 7 -1.00 -14.65 18.96
N LYS A 8 -1.68 -13.52 19.13
CA LYS A 8 -1.82 -12.53 18.06
C LYS A 8 -0.41 -12.09 17.66
N LEU A 9 -0.01 -12.43 16.44
CA LEU A 9 1.24 -12.03 15.83
C LEU A 9 1.31 -10.50 15.75
N SER A 10 2.05 -9.88 16.67
CA SER A 10 2.32 -8.44 16.61
C SER A 10 3.50 -8.23 15.67
N ARG A 11 3.23 -7.69 14.47
CA ARG A 11 4.28 -7.18 13.58
C ARG A 11 4.72 -5.81 14.07
N THR A 12 6.00 -5.66 14.35
CA THR A 12 6.57 -4.39 14.76
C THR A 12 7.11 -3.66 13.53
N VAL A 13 6.48 -2.55 13.19
CA VAL A 13 7.01 -1.61 12.20
C VAL A 13 7.79 -0.54 12.93
N LEU A 14 9.10 -0.52 12.73
CA LEU A 14 9.96 0.53 13.25
C LEU A 14 9.87 1.74 12.32
N ARG A 15 9.30 2.82 12.84
CA ARG A 15 9.03 4.08 12.11
C ARG A 15 9.94 5.18 12.63
N ARG A 16 10.56 5.94 11.71
CA ARG A 16 11.29 7.15 12.06
C ARG A 16 10.43 8.39 11.76
N GLU A 17 10.14 9.20 12.78
CA GLU A 17 9.72 10.60 12.61
C GLU A 17 10.93 11.51 12.80
N GLY A 18 11.11 12.48 11.89
CA GLY A 18 12.26 13.37 11.93
C GLY A 18 12.14 14.41 13.04
N GLY A 19 13.19 14.53 13.84
CA GLY A 19 13.37 15.58 14.82
C GLY A 19 14.22 15.13 16.00
N GLY A 20 15.56 15.39 15.98
CA GLY A 20 16.46 15.25 17.11
C GLY A 20 16.93 13.82 17.41
N ASN A 21 18.25 13.63 17.38
CA ASN A 21 19.04 12.47 17.88
C ASN A 21 18.38 11.09 17.71
N THR A 22 17.96 10.76 16.48
CA THR A 22 17.28 9.50 16.14
C THR A 22 18.29 8.56 15.49
N ALA A 23 18.34 7.31 16.00
CA ALA A 23 19.13 6.23 15.42
C ALA A 23 18.90 6.11 13.91
N ASP A 24 19.94 5.86 13.13
CA ASP A 24 19.84 5.59 11.69
C ASP A 24 19.07 4.25 11.52
N PRO A 25 18.22 4.07 10.49
CA PRO A 25 17.65 2.76 10.17
C PRO A 25 18.71 1.66 10.11
N ALA A 26 19.92 1.95 9.65
CA ALA A 26 21.04 1.02 9.65
C ALA A 26 21.41 0.53 11.07
N ASP A 27 21.10 1.26 12.13
CA ASP A 27 21.33 0.84 13.51
C ASP A 27 20.36 -0.28 13.94
N TYR A 28 19.23 -0.42 13.26
CA TYR A 28 18.24 -1.47 13.54
C TYR A 28 18.46 -2.76 12.75
N TYR A 29 19.22 -2.72 11.65
CA TYR A 29 19.42 -3.90 10.80
C TYR A 29 20.03 -5.09 11.56
N PRO A 30 21.11 -4.92 12.36
CA PRO A 30 21.67 -6.01 13.14
C PRO A 30 20.67 -6.59 14.14
N LEU A 31 19.81 -5.75 14.73
CA LEU A 31 18.77 -6.20 15.66
C LEU A 31 17.68 -7.02 14.93
N VAL A 32 17.22 -6.52 13.78
CA VAL A 32 16.21 -7.20 12.96
C VAL A 32 16.74 -8.57 12.52
N GLU A 33 17.97 -8.63 12.02
CA GLU A 33 18.63 -9.88 11.63
C GLU A 33 18.80 -10.85 12.81
N ALA A 34 19.26 -10.35 13.95
CA ALA A 34 19.43 -11.17 15.16
C ALA A 34 18.11 -11.78 15.67
N LEU A 35 16.99 -11.14 15.39
CA LEU A 35 15.64 -11.62 15.71
C LEU A 35 15.02 -12.48 14.59
N GLY A 36 15.78 -12.78 13.52
CA GLY A 36 15.29 -13.52 12.36
C GLY A 36 14.29 -12.72 11.52
N GLY A 37 14.34 -11.39 11.62
CA GLY A 37 13.50 -10.47 10.86
C GLY A 37 14.02 -10.21 9.45
N GLN A 38 13.27 -9.42 8.71
CA GLN A 38 13.56 -9.03 7.33
C GLN A 38 13.59 -7.50 7.21
N VAL A 39 14.54 -6.99 6.43
CA VAL A 39 14.61 -5.57 6.05
C VAL A 39 14.20 -5.45 4.59
N ILE A 40 13.21 -4.60 4.31
CA ILE A 40 12.71 -4.29 2.96
C ILE A 40 13.06 -2.85 2.65
N HIS A 41 13.87 -2.63 1.61
CA HIS A 41 14.29 -1.31 1.18
C HIS A 41 13.37 -0.78 0.08
N ILE A 42 12.64 0.28 0.37
CA ILE A 42 11.76 0.93 -0.61
C ILE A 42 12.36 2.27 -1.01
N SER A 43 12.83 2.35 -2.24
CA SER A 43 13.36 3.59 -2.82
C SER A 43 13.00 3.68 -4.30
N SER A 44 13.24 4.83 -4.92
CA SER A 44 13.00 5.01 -6.37
C SER A 44 13.90 4.13 -7.24
N THR A 45 14.97 3.58 -6.69
CA THR A 45 15.96 2.73 -7.37
C THR A 45 16.00 1.29 -6.84
N SER A 46 15.21 0.99 -5.81
CA SER A 46 15.08 -0.35 -5.25
C SER A 46 14.47 -1.33 -6.27
N LYS A 47 14.79 -2.60 -6.08
CA LYS A 47 14.13 -3.71 -6.77
C LYS A 47 13.01 -4.36 -5.92
N ASP A 48 12.83 -3.88 -4.70
CA ASP A 48 11.80 -4.34 -3.78
C ASP A 48 10.55 -3.49 -4.00
N TYR A 49 9.46 -4.14 -4.36
CA TYR A 49 8.20 -3.50 -4.69
C TYR A 49 7.09 -4.00 -3.77
N ILE A 50 6.23 -3.08 -3.39
CA ILE A 50 4.99 -3.36 -2.66
C ILE A 50 3.85 -2.72 -3.45
N ASN A 51 2.90 -3.54 -3.81
CA ASN A 51 1.72 -3.11 -4.54
C ASN A 51 0.67 -2.54 -3.56
N PRO A 52 0.30 -1.28 -3.65
CA PRO A 52 -0.74 -0.72 -2.78
C PRO A 52 -2.14 -1.30 -3.06
N MET A 53 -2.30 -2.01 -4.18
CA MET A 53 -3.55 -2.66 -4.53
C MET A 53 -3.66 -4.09 -3.99
N ASP A 54 -2.65 -4.62 -3.28
CA ASP A 54 -2.74 -5.98 -2.73
C ASP A 54 -3.90 -6.11 -1.74
N ILE A 55 -4.64 -7.19 -1.85
CA ILE A 55 -5.78 -7.54 -1.01
C ILE A 55 -5.64 -8.99 -0.54
N ASN A 56 -5.96 -9.25 0.72
CA ASN A 56 -6.04 -10.59 1.26
C ASN A 56 -7.50 -11.02 1.36
N LEU A 57 -7.86 -12.08 0.66
CA LEU A 57 -9.22 -12.65 0.69
C LEU A 57 -9.47 -13.59 1.88
N ASN A 58 -8.42 -13.91 2.66
CA ASN A 58 -8.49 -14.82 3.81
C ASN A 58 -8.85 -14.09 5.12
N TYR A 59 -9.46 -12.90 5.05
CA TYR A 59 -10.03 -12.25 6.24
C TYR A 59 -11.15 -13.09 6.83
N ALA A 60 -11.34 -12.98 8.15
CA ALA A 60 -12.42 -13.66 8.85
C ALA A 60 -13.78 -13.40 8.18
N ASP A 61 -14.69 -14.38 8.26
CA ASP A 61 -15.96 -14.47 7.50
C ASP A 61 -16.88 -13.23 7.54
N ASP A 62 -16.66 -12.29 8.47
CA ASP A 62 -17.46 -11.08 8.66
C ASP A 62 -16.86 -9.80 8.04
N ASP A 63 -15.61 -9.85 7.54
CA ASP A 63 -14.95 -8.67 6.98
C ASP A 63 -15.16 -8.57 5.46
N ASN A 64 -15.35 -7.37 4.96
CA ASN A 64 -15.39 -7.07 3.52
C ASN A 64 -14.00 -6.58 3.05
N PRO A 65 -13.12 -7.47 2.54
CA PRO A 65 -11.76 -7.10 2.15
C PRO A 65 -11.71 -6.00 1.08
N LEU A 66 -12.68 -6.03 0.15
CA LEU A 66 -12.75 -5.00 -0.89
C LEU A 66 -13.19 -3.65 -0.32
N GLY A 67 -14.10 -3.64 0.66
CA GLY A 67 -14.51 -2.41 1.34
C GLY A 67 -13.36 -1.77 2.12
N MET A 68 -12.60 -2.56 2.87
CA MET A 68 -11.40 -2.07 3.58
C MET A 68 -10.35 -1.53 2.61
N LYS A 69 -10.15 -2.22 1.48
CA LYS A 69 -9.24 -1.76 0.44
C LYS A 69 -9.75 -0.49 -0.24
N SER A 70 -11.06 -0.35 -0.42
CA SER A 70 -11.68 0.88 -0.95
C SER A 70 -11.34 2.08 -0.08
N ASP A 71 -11.51 1.99 1.23
CA ASP A 71 -11.16 3.06 2.18
C ASP A 71 -9.67 3.43 2.12
N PHE A 72 -8.80 2.42 2.00
CA PHE A 72 -7.37 2.65 1.83
C PHE A 72 -7.07 3.38 0.51
N ILE A 73 -7.62 2.92 -0.61
CA ILE A 73 -7.39 3.54 -1.94
C ILE A 73 -7.97 4.96 -2.00
N LEU A 74 -9.09 5.21 -1.36
CA LEU A 74 -9.63 6.57 -1.20
C LEU A 74 -8.63 7.48 -0.49
N SER A 75 -8.07 7.02 0.63
CA SER A 75 -7.04 7.76 1.40
C SER A 75 -5.76 7.97 0.58
N LEU A 76 -5.36 6.97 -0.22
CA LEU A 76 -4.22 7.04 -1.11
C LEU A 76 -4.42 8.11 -2.20
N CYS A 77 -5.57 8.09 -2.87
CA CYS A 77 -5.93 9.06 -3.89
C CYS A 77 -6.05 10.48 -3.32
N GLU A 78 -6.64 10.63 -2.13
CA GLU A 78 -6.73 11.91 -1.42
C GLU A 78 -5.35 12.51 -1.14
N LEU A 79 -4.41 11.66 -0.68
CA LEU A 79 -3.02 12.06 -0.45
C LEU A 79 -2.31 12.46 -1.75
N ILE A 80 -2.53 11.74 -2.84
CA ILE A 80 -1.95 12.02 -4.17
C ILE A 80 -2.49 13.32 -4.74
N MET A 81 -3.79 13.56 -4.63
CA MET A 81 -4.43 14.77 -5.11
C MET A 81 -4.07 16.01 -4.28
N GLY A 82 -3.56 15.83 -3.07
CA GLY A 82 -3.14 16.92 -2.19
C GLY A 82 -4.30 17.84 -1.76
N ALA A 83 -5.51 17.33 -1.74
CA ALA A 83 -6.69 18.09 -1.37
C ALA A 83 -6.65 18.46 0.13
N ARG A 84 -6.73 19.76 0.44
CA ARG A 84 -6.74 20.24 1.84
C ARG A 84 -8.01 19.85 2.58
N ASP A 85 -9.13 19.84 1.88
CA ASP A 85 -10.47 19.60 2.42
C ASP A 85 -11.00 18.20 2.06
N GLY A 86 -10.09 17.31 1.64
CA GLY A 86 -10.45 15.97 1.17
C GLY A 86 -10.90 15.91 -0.28
N MET A 87 -11.27 14.73 -0.75
CA MET A 87 -11.85 14.52 -2.07
C MET A 87 -13.33 14.86 -2.07
N GLU A 88 -13.80 15.40 -3.20
CA GLU A 88 -15.22 15.66 -3.44
C GLU A 88 -16.02 14.33 -3.41
N PRO A 89 -17.29 14.34 -2.96
CA PRO A 89 -18.13 13.14 -2.92
C PRO A 89 -18.24 12.41 -4.26
N GLU A 90 -18.29 13.16 -5.36
CA GLU A 90 -18.34 12.62 -6.73
C GLU A 90 -17.05 11.91 -7.10
N GLU A 91 -15.89 12.42 -6.67
CA GLU A 91 -14.59 11.80 -6.88
C GLU A 91 -14.49 10.46 -6.12
N LYS A 92 -14.96 10.43 -4.87
CA LYS A 92 -15.03 9.20 -4.06
C LYS A 92 -15.93 8.15 -4.71
N SER A 93 -17.11 8.57 -5.19
CA SER A 93 -18.06 7.69 -5.87
C SER A 93 -17.49 7.09 -7.16
N VAL A 94 -16.68 7.84 -7.90
CA VAL A 94 -16.02 7.34 -9.11
C VAL A 94 -14.99 6.26 -8.77
N ILE A 95 -14.16 6.47 -7.74
CA ILE A 95 -13.17 5.47 -7.30
C ILE A 95 -13.88 4.22 -6.81
N ASP A 96 -14.87 4.35 -5.94
CA ASP A 96 -15.62 3.24 -5.38
C ASP A 96 -16.28 2.38 -6.46
N ARG A 97 -16.79 2.98 -7.52
CA ARG A 97 -17.35 2.29 -8.69
C ARG A 97 -16.28 1.58 -9.53
N CYS A 98 -15.08 2.16 -9.67
CA CYS A 98 -14.00 1.58 -10.46
C CYS A 98 -13.35 0.38 -9.77
N LEU A 99 -13.24 0.37 -8.44
CA LEU A 99 -12.53 -0.67 -7.71
C LEU A 99 -13.08 -2.09 -7.98
N PRO A 100 -14.38 -2.39 -7.89
CA PRO A 100 -14.90 -3.71 -8.21
C PRO A 100 -14.56 -4.16 -9.64
N LEU A 101 -14.54 -3.23 -10.60
CA LEU A 101 -14.19 -3.53 -11.99
C LEU A 101 -12.73 -3.93 -12.12
N VAL A 102 -11.84 -3.18 -11.46
CA VAL A 102 -10.39 -3.43 -11.46
C VAL A 102 -10.06 -4.75 -10.77
N TYR A 103 -10.74 -5.10 -9.68
CA TYR A 103 -10.51 -6.34 -8.95
C TYR A 103 -11.23 -7.56 -9.56
N GLN A 104 -12.12 -7.38 -10.55
CA GLN A 104 -12.96 -8.46 -11.10
C GLN A 104 -12.13 -9.67 -11.56
N LYS A 105 -10.99 -9.42 -12.21
CA LYS A 105 -10.12 -10.51 -12.68
C LYS A 105 -9.57 -11.32 -11.53
N TYR A 106 -9.06 -10.66 -10.49
CA TYR A 106 -8.51 -11.30 -9.31
C TYR A 106 -9.58 -12.03 -8.49
N LEU A 107 -10.76 -11.44 -8.31
CA LEU A 107 -11.86 -12.07 -7.58
C LEU A 107 -12.38 -13.35 -8.27
N ASN A 108 -12.31 -13.41 -9.60
CA ASN A 108 -12.70 -14.60 -10.37
C ASN A 108 -11.61 -15.69 -10.39
N ASP A 109 -10.33 -15.30 -10.34
CA ASP A 109 -9.19 -16.23 -10.34
C ASP A 109 -8.09 -15.61 -9.45
N PRO A 110 -8.09 -15.91 -8.13
CA PRO A 110 -7.22 -15.25 -7.14
C PRO A 110 -5.78 -15.75 -7.22
N LYS A 111 -5.09 -15.34 -8.27
CA LYS A 111 -3.66 -15.59 -8.48
C LYS A 111 -2.88 -14.29 -8.39
N PRO A 112 -1.61 -14.31 -7.91
CA PRO A 112 -0.76 -13.13 -7.84
C PRO A 112 -0.69 -12.33 -9.14
N GLU A 113 -0.60 -13.01 -10.29
CA GLU A 113 -0.54 -12.39 -11.61
C GLU A 113 -1.83 -11.66 -12.03
N ASN A 114 -2.95 -11.91 -11.36
CA ASN A 114 -4.24 -11.26 -11.59
C ASN A 114 -4.50 -10.10 -10.63
N MET A 115 -3.62 -9.91 -9.62
CA MET A 115 -3.72 -8.80 -8.70
C MET A 115 -3.59 -7.49 -9.46
N PRO A 116 -4.54 -6.55 -9.33
CA PRO A 116 -4.42 -5.27 -10.03
C PRO A 116 -3.29 -4.41 -9.45
N THR A 117 -2.86 -3.45 -10.24
CA THR A 117 -1.89 -2.41 -9.87
C THR A 117 -2.54 -1.03 -9.91
N LEU A 118 -1.81 0.01 -9.52
CA LEU A 118 -2.27 1.40 -9.72
C LEU A 118 -2.50 1.72 -11.20
N GLY A 119 -1.76 1.06 -12.10
CA GLY A 119 -1.95 1.19 -13.54
C GLY A 119 -3.34 0.73 -13.99
N ASP A 120 -3.83 -0.40 -13.47
CA ASP A 120 -5.16 -0.90 -13.80
C ASP A 120 -6.27 0.06 -13.31
N LEU A 121 -6.09 0.67 -12.13
CA LEU A 121 -7.00 1.70 -11.62
C LEU A 121 -6.94 2.96 -12.51
N TYR A 122 -5.75 3.39 -12.89
CA TYR A 122 -5.56 4.53 -13.80
C TYR A 122 -6.27 4.31 -15.14
N ASP A 123 -6.10 3.14 -15.75
CA ASP A 123 -6.72 2.80 -17.04
C ASP A 123 -8.25 2.77 -16.90
N CYS A 124 -8.77 2.16 -15.85
CA CYS A 124 -10.21 2.16 -15.56
C CYS A 124 -10.77 3.58 -15.42
N LEU A 125 -10.05 4.48 -14.71
CA LEU A 125 -10.43 5.88 -14.55
C LEU A 125 -10.38 6.64 -15.88
N ARG A 126 -9.41 6.36 -16.75
CA ARG A 126 -9.28 6.98 -18.08
C ARG A 126 -10.42 6.59 -19.02
N GLU A 127 -11.02 5.43 -18.86
CA GLU A 127 -12.19 4.98 -19.61
C GLU A 127 -13.48 5.68 -19.20
N GLN A 128 -13.54 6.26 -17.99
CA GLN A 128 -14.70 6.99 -17.52
C GLN A 128 -14.78 8.35 -18.22
N LYS A 129 -16.01 8.79 -18.55
CA LYS A 129 -16.25 10.05 -19.26
C LYS A 129 -16.32 11.27 -18.33
N GLU A 130 -16.51 11.04 -17.04
CA GLU A 130 -16.69 12.08 -16.04
C GLU A 130 -15.39 12.87 -15.82
N ARG A 131 -15.55 14.19 -15.69
CA ARG A 131 -14.44 15.10 -15.41
C ARG A 131 -13.68 14.74 -14.13
N GLN A 132 -14.39 14.26 -13.11
CA GLN A 132 -13.83 13.82 -11.84
C GLN A 132 -12.86 12.64 -12.03
N ALA A 133 -13.25 11.65 -12.82
CA ALA A 133 -12.41 10.50 -13.15
C ALA A 133 -11.12 10.94 -13.86
N GLN A 134 -11.24 11.83 -14.86
CA GLN A 134 -10.09 12.34 -15.60
C GLN A 134 -9.14 13.15 -14.72
N ARG A 135 -9.68 13.90 -13.74
CA ARG A 135 -8.88 14.65 -12.78
C ARG A 135 -8.06 13.72 -11.88
N ILE A 136 -8.69 12.65 -11.35
CA ILE A 136 -8.01 11.65 -10.53
C ILE A 136 -6.95 10.92 -11.36
N ALA A 137 -7.29 10.46 -12.57
CA ALA A 137 -6.35 9.80 -13.46
C ALA A 137 -5.14 10.71 -13.77
N THR A 138 -5.34 11.99 -14.03
CA THR A 138 -4.26 12.94 -14.26
C THR A 138 -3.33 13.07 -13.03
N ALA A 139 -3.90 13.05 -11.82
CA ALA A 139 -3.10 13.08 -10.60
C ALA A 139 -2.30 11.78 -10.37
N LEU A 140 -2.85 10.63 -10.78
CA LEU A 140 -2.20 9.33 -10.70
C LEU A 140 -1.10 9.14 -11.76
N GLU A 141 -1.13 9.86 -12.87
CA GLU A 141 -0.27 9.62 -14.04
C GLU A 141 1.22 9.62 -13.70
N ILE A 142 1.69 10.52 -12.82
CA ILE A 142 3.09 10.57 -12.41
C ILE A 142 3.52 9.33 -11.60
N TYR A 143 2.58 8.69 -10.91
CA TYR A 143 2.82 7.48 -10.12
C TYR A 143 2.68 6.20 -10.93
N VAL A 144 2.05 6.25 -12.09
CA VAL A 144 1.83 5.11 -12.99
C VAL A 144 2.85 5.11 -14.13
N ASN A 145 2.89 6.20 -14.89
CA ASN A 145 3.69 6.33 -16.12
C ASN A 145 4.91 7.25 -15.95
N GLY A 146 4.97 7.98 -14.83
CA GLY A 146 5.97 9.01 -14.59
C GLY A 146 7.16 8.54 -13.74
N SER A 147 7.88 9.52 -13.19
CA SER A 147 9.11 9.31 -12.40
C SER A 147 8.86 8.73 -11.01
N LEU A 148 7.61 8.70 -10.52
CA LEU A 148 7.27 8.24 -9.17
C LEU A 148 6.61 6.84 -9.17
N ARG A 149 6.84 6.03 -10.19
CA ARG A 149 6.19 4.74 -10.43
C ARG A 149 6.61 3.57 -9.52
N VAL A 150 7.36 3.82 -8.47
CA VAL A 150 7.88 2.76 -7.56
C VAL A 150 6.78 1.89 -6.96
N PHE A 151 5.56 2.41 -6.83
CA PHE A 151 4.41 1.68 -6.30
C PHE A 151 3.46 1.13 -7.39
N ASN A 152 3.84 1.22 -8.66
CA ASN A 152 3.08 0.64 -9.76
C ASN A 152 3.73 -0.67 -10.26
N HIS A 153 3.95 -1.60 -9.34
CA HIS A 153 4.51 -2.91 -9.61
C HIS A 153 3.80 -3.95 -8.75
N GLN A 154 3.81 -5.20 -9.18
CA GLN A 154 3.38 -6.31 -8.33
C GLN A 154 4.34 -6.46 -7.15
N THR A 155 3.83 -6.85 -6.00
CA THR A 155 4.65 -7.16 -4.83
C THR A 155 5.57 -8.33 -5.15
N ASN A 156 6.86 -8.14 -4.89
CA ASN A 156 7.90 -9.14 -5.15
C ASN A 156 8.72 -9.48 -3.90
N VAL A 157 8.29 -9.02 -2.74
CA VAL A 157 8.92 -9.28 -1.44
C VAL A 157 8.02 -10.16 -0.60
N GLU A 158 8.62 -11.03 0.21
CA GLU A 158 7.87 -11.83 1.18
C GLU A 158 7.44 -10.97 2.37
N LEU A 159 6.16 -11.06 2.74
CA LEU A 159 5.57 -10.27 3.82
C LEU A 159 5.13 -11.12 5.02
N ASP A 160 5.48 -12.42 5.02
CA ASP A 160 5.05 -13.38 6.05
C ASP A 160 5.95 -13.39 7.29
N ASN A 161 7.06 -12.64 7.28
CA ASN A 161 7.96 -12.59 8.43
C ASN A 161 7.30 -11.86 9.61
N ARG A 162 7.51 -12.39 10.83
CA ARG A 162 6.99 -11.79 12.08
C ARG A 162 7.57 -10.41 12.36
N ILE A 163 8.80 -10.16 11.91
CA ILE A 163 9.51 -8.89 12.10
C ILE A 163 9.93 -8.38 10.74
N ILE A 164 9.30 -7.31 10.30
CA ILE A 164 9.65 -6.64 9.05
C ILE A 164 10.00 -5.19 9.36
N CYS A 165 11.17 -4.77 8.92
CA CYS A 165 11.62 -3.39 8.95
C CYS A 165 11.53 -2.79 7.53
N PHE A 166 10.67 -1.79 7.34
CA PHE A 166 10.60 -1.07 6.07
C PHE A 166 11.52 0.14 6.13
N ASP A 167 12.58 0.11 5.34
CA ASP A 167 13.45 1.27 5.13
C ASP A 167 12.93 2.12 3.97
N ILE A 168 12.33 3.25 4.33
CA ILE A 168 11.81 4.25 3.40
C ILE A 168 12.61 5.55 3.43
N LYS A 169 13.85 5.50 3.93
CA LYS A 169 14.71 6.69 4.13
C LYS A 169 14.98 7.40 2.80
N GLU A 170 15.23 6.62 1.75
CA GLU A 170 15.60 7.14 0.43
C GLU A 170 14.40 7.55 -0.43
N LEU A 171 13.17 7.35 0.04
CA LEU A 171 11.99 7.91 -0.62
C LEU A 171 12.01 9.44 -0.54
N GLY A 172 11.93 10.11 -1.68
CA GLY A 172 11.75 11.56 -1.75
C GLY A 172 10.52 12.04 -1.00
N LYS A 173 10.46 13.33 -0.69
CA LYS A 173 9.39 13.94 0.14
C LYS A 173 7.97 13.58 -0.32
N GLN A 174 7.73 13.49 -1.63
CA GLN A 174 6.42 13.17 -2.19
C GLN A 174 6.06 11.71 -1.97
N LEU A 175 7.00 10.78 -2.22
CA LEU A 175 6.78 9.35 -2.04
C LEU A 175 6.79 8.91 -0.58
N LYS A 176 7.43 9.65 0.32
CA LYS A 176 7.59 9.25 1.71
C LYS A 176 6.26 9.14 2.45
N LYS A 177 5.35 10.09 2.25
CA LYS A 177 4.00 10.03 2.85
C LYS A 177 3.20 8.85 2.30
N LEU A 178 3.29 8.63 0.98
CA LEU A 178 2.66 7.52 0.30
C LEU A 178 3.21 6.18 0.79
N GLY A 179 4.53 6.05 0.86
CA GLY A 179 5.19 4.86 1.40
C GLY A 179 4.79 4.55 2.84
N MET A 180 4.63 5.58 3.68
CA MET A 180 4.16 5.39 5.05
C MET A 180 2.72 4.86 5.10
N LEU A 181 1.83 5.37 4.25
CA LEU A 181 0.45 4.91 4.15
C LEU A 181 0.40 3.45 3.67
N ILE A 182 1.18 3.11 2.63
CA ILE A 182 1.26 1.75 2.09
C ILE A 182 1.81 0.75 3.12
N VAL A 183 2.88 1.11 3.83
CA VAL A 183 3.44 0.27 4.90
C VAL A 183 2.43 0.02 6.03
N GLN A 184 1.54 0.98 6.32
CA GLN A 184 0.46 0.77 7.29
C GLN A 184 -0.57 -0.24 6.79
N ASP A 185 -0.91 -0.20 5.52
CA ASP A 185 -1.88 -1.11 4.89
C ASP A 185 -1.35 -2.56 4.81
N VAL A 186 -0.06 -2.75 4.57
CA VAL A 186 0.57 -4.09 4.53
C VAL A 186 0.25 -4.95 5.77
N ARG A 187 0.01 -4.34 6.93
CA ARG A 187 -0.39 -5.05 8.15
C ARG A 187 -1.73 -5.77 8.02
N PHE A 188 -2.61 -5.26 7.18
CA PHE A 188 -3.94 -5.82 6.97
C PHE A 188 -3.95 -6.89 5.88
N VAL A 189 -2.96 -6.88 4.99
CA VAL A 189 -2.87 -7.83 3.86
C VAL A 189 -2.26 -9.17 4.27
N SER A 190 -1.50 -9.23 5.36
CA SER A 190 -0.65 -10.37 5.72
C SER A 190 -1.05 -11.08 7.02
N CYS A 191 -2.30 -11.07 7.43
CA CYS A 191 -2.78 -11.80 8.62
C CYS A 191 -3.43 -13.11 8.24
#